data_73cc8fbebd00dd1d850cd5f2af491ad8
#
_entry.id   73cc8fbebd00dd1d850cd5f2af491ad8
#
_cell.length_a   1.000
_cell.length_b   1.000
_cell.length_c   1.000
_cell.angle_alpha   90.00
_cell.angle_beta   90.00
_cell.angle_gamma   90.00
#
_symmetry.space_group_name_H-M   'P 1'
#
loop_
_entity.id
_entity.type
_entity.pdbx_description
1 polymer ?
#
loop_
_entity_poly.entity_id
_entity_poly.type
_entity_poly.pdbx_seq_one_letter_code
_entity_poly.pdbx_strand_id
1 'polypeptide(L)'
;MNAAAPPVIVPQADPGASYRAQKAAIDAAVARALDSGWYILGKEGAAFEAEFAAWQGARRAVGVANGTDALALILRGLGIGPGAAVATVSHTAVATVAAIEMVGAVPVLIDIEPRTYTMDPAELAAVLANPPPGLPPIRAVIPVHLYGQPAAVAEIIRTAGAHGAAVIEDCSQSHGALI
;
A
#
# COMPACT_ATOMS: atom_id res chain seq x y z
N MET A 1 -3.21 43.73 -32.69
CA MET A 1 -3.98 42.47 -32.38
C MET A 1 -3.16 41.68 -31.38
N ASN A 2 -3.53 41.69 -30.11
CA ASN A 2 -2.87 40.83 -29.10
C ASN A 2 -3.35 39.44 -29.31
N ALA A 3 -2.45 38.50 -29.76
CA ALA A 3 -2.74 37.10 -29.74
C ALA A 3 -2.98 36.66 -28.29
N ALA A 4 -4.16 36.07 -28.02
CA ALA A 4 -4.45 35.50 -26.71
C ALA A 4 -3.40 34.42 -26.40
N ALA A 5 -2.86 34.44 -25.19
CA ALA A 5 -1.95 33.37 -24.76
C ALA A 5 -2.64 32.01 -24.91
N PRO A 6 -1.93 30.99 -25.39
CA PRO A 6 -2.51 29.66 -25.54
C PRO A 6 -3.04 29.15 -24.18
N PRO A 7 -4.14 28.39 -24.18
CA PRO A 7 -4.72 27.88 -22.93
C PRO A 7 -3.69 27.02 -22.17
N VAL A 8 -3.58 27.23 -20.88
CA VAL A 8 -2.77 26.38 -20.00
C VAL A 8 -3.50 25.06 -19.84
N ILE A 9 -2.92 23.98 -20.40
CA ILE A 9 -3.44 22.62 -20.22
C ILE A 9 -2.78 22.04 -18.96
N VAL A 10 -3.58 21.75 -17.95
CA VAL A 10 -3.15 21.04 -16.74
C VAL A 10 -3.47 19.55 -16.95
N PRO A 11 -2.47 18.68 -17.15
CA PRO A 11 -2.73 17.25 -17.31
C PRO A 11 -3.21 16.64 -15.98
N GLN A 12 -4.05 15.62 -16.05
CA GLN A 12 -4.50 14.87 -14.87
C GLN A 12 -3.33 14.15 -14.17
N ALA A 13 -2.34 13.71 -14.94
CA ALA A 13 -1.11 13.12 -14.44
C ALA A 13 0.06 13.52 -15.35
N ASP A 14 1.20 13.87 -14.76
CA ASP A 14 2.45 14.12 -15.49
C ASP A 14 3.61 13.39 -14.80
N PRO A 15 3.76 12.07 -14.99
CA PRO A 15 4.87 11.31 -14.42
C PRO A 15 6.24 11.78 -14.93
N GLY A 16 6.28 12.43 -16.11
CA GLY A 16 7.49 13.04 -16.65
C GLY A 16 7.97 14.26 -15.86
N ALA A 17 7.11 14.93 -15.10
CA ALA A 17 7.52 16.10 -14.31
C ALA A 17 8.58 15.74 -13.25
N SER A 18 8.40 14.65 -12.51
CA SER A 18 9.38 14.15 -11.53
C SER A 18 10.71 13.80 -12.18
N TYR A 19 10.67 13.14 -13.33
CA TYR A 19 11.89 12.83 -14.09
C TYR A 19 12.61 14.12 -14.53
N ARG A 20 11.90 15.08 -15.11
CA ARG A 20 12.50 16.36 -15.56
C ARG A 20 13.14 17.12 -14.40
N ALA A 21 12.49 17.13 -13.24
CA ALA A 21 12.99 17.82 -12.05
C ALA A 21 14.27 17.19 -11.46
N GLN A 22 14.43 15.86 -11.63
CA GLN A 22 15.53 15.09 -11.05
C GLN A 22 16.40 14.40 -12.13
N LYS A 23 16.32 14.86 -13.38
CA LYS A 23 16.90 14.19 -14.55
C LYS A 23 18.35 13.76 -14.35
N ALA A 24 19.23 14.64 -13.89
CA ALA A 24 20.64 14.35 -13.75
C ALA A 24 20.90 13.21 -12.73
N ALA A 25 20.19 13.20 -11.61
CA ALA A 25 20.32 12.16 -10.58
C ALA A 25 19.78 10.81 -11.07
N ILE A 26 18.63 10.83 -11.77
CA ILE A 26 18.01 9.62 -12.31
C ILE A 26 18.88 9.01 -13.42
N ASP A 27 19.36 9.82 -14.39
CA ASP A 27 20.21 9.34 -15.46
C ASP A 27 21.52 8.73 -14.91
N ALA A 28 22.12 9.36 -13.90
CA ALA A 28 23.32 8.83 -13.25
C ALA A 28 23.07 7.49 -12.54
N ALA A 29 21.92 7.35 -11.86
CA ALA A 29 21.54 6.11 -11.20
C ALA A 29 21.29 4.98 -12.20
N VAL A 30 20.59 5.27 -13.29
CA VAL A 30 20.34 4.31 -14.38
C VAL A 30 21.67 3.87 -15.02
N ALA A 31 22.58 4.82 -15.33
CA ALA A 31 23.89 4.50 -15.88
C ALA A 31 24.69 3.57 -14.95
N ARG A 32 24.76 3.86 -13.64
CA ARG A 32 25.44 2.99 -12.68
C ARG A 32 24.87 1.57 -12.65
N ALA A 33 23.54 1.44 -12.72
CA ALA A 33 22.90 0.14 -12.74
C ALA A 33 23.27 -0.64 -14.01
N LEU A 34 23.22 0.01 -15.18
CA LEU A 34 23.58 -0.59 -16.47
C LEU A 34 25.06 -0.99 -16.53
N ASP A 35 25.96 -0.10 -16.11
CA ASP A 35 27.41 -0.34 -16.08
C ASP A 35 27.81 -1.48 -15.15
N SER A 36 27.00 -1.73 -14.10
CA SER A 36 27.27 -2.82 -13.16
C SER A 36 27.06 -4.21 -13.78
N GLY A 37 26.26 -4.33 -14.85
CA GLY A 37 25.84 -5.61 -15.42
C GLY A 37 25.03 -6.51 -14.49
N TRP A 38 24.67 -6.04 -13.29
CA TRP A 38 23.93 -6.80 -12.28
C TRP A 38 22.59 -6.13 -11.97
N TYR A 39 21.53 -6.63 -12.59
CA TYR A 39 20.22 -5.97 -12.60
C TYR A 39 19.20 -6.55 -11.61
N ILE A 40 19.43 -7.75 -11.05
CA ILE A 40 18.54 -8.42 -10.12
C ILE A 40 19.27 -8.64 -8.80
N LEU A 41 18.69 -8.19 -7.68
CA LEU A 41 19.29 -8.28 -6.34
C LEU A 41 20.70 -7.67 -6.29
N GLY A 42 20.90 -6.59 -7.04
CA GLY A 42 22.17 -5.87 -7.12
C GLY A 42 22.34 -4.80 -6.04
N LYS A 43 23.46 -4.08 -6.11
CA LYS A 43 23.85 -3.07 -5.12
C LYS A 43 22.85 -1.92 -4.99
N GLU A 44 22.24 -1.46 -6.12
CA GLU A 44 21.28 -0.37 -6.11
C GLU A 44 20.00 -0.78 -5.35
N GLY A 45 19.52 -2.02 -5.52
CA GLY A 45 18.39 -2.54 -4.74
C GLY A 45 18.68 -2.62 -3.25
N ALA A 46 19.84 -3.16 -2.89
CA ALA A 46 20.25 -3.23 -1.48
C ALA A 46 20.41 -1.84 -0.83
N ALA A 47 20.94 -0.86 -1.57
CA ALA A 47 21.04 0.53 -1.12
C ALA A 47 19.64 1.13 -0.91
N PHE A 48 18.72 0.94 -1.87
CA PHE A 48 17.35 1.40 -1.75
C PHE A 48 16.65 0.82 -0.51
N GLU A 49 16.76 -0.48 -0.27
CA GLU A 49 16.16 -1.13 0.90
C GLU A 49 16.67 -0.52 2.22
N ALA A 50 17.98 -0.27 2.31
CA ALA A 50 18.58 0.33 3.49
C ALA A 50 18.13 1.79 3.70
N GLU A 51 18.16 2.59 2.64
CA GLU A 51 17.76 4.00 2.66
C GLU A 51 16.28 4.16 2.96
N PHE A 52 15.42 3.36 2.32
CA PHE A 52 13.97 3.39 2.53
C PHE A 52 13.60 2.96 3.95
N ALA A 53 14.23 1.91 4.49
CA ALA A 53 14.04 1.50 5.86
C ALA A 53 14.42 2.61 6.85
N ALA A 54 15.56 3.28 6.62
CA ALA A 54 16.02 4.38 7.46
C ALA A 54 15.07 5.59 7.38
N TRP A 55 14.60 5.94 6.17
CA TRP A 55 13.66 7.04 5.97
C TRP A 55 12.33 6.81 6.66
N GLN A 56 11.81 5.59 6.63
CA GLN A 56 10.55 5.20 7.28
C GLN A 56 10.69 4.94 8.79
N GLY A 57 11.90 4.93 9.33
CA GLY A 57 12.14 4.49 10.71
C GLY A 57 11.86 3.00 10.93
N ALA A 58 11.80 2.20 9.85
CA ALA A 58 11.57 0.77 9.90
C ALA A 58 12.89 0.02 10.13
N ARG A 59 12.78 -1.16 10.75
CA ARG A 59 13.96 -2.00 10.99
C ARG A 59 14.55 -2.57 9.69
N ARG A 60 13.72 -2.83 8.69
CA ARG A 60 14.10 -3.39 7.38
C ARG A 60 13.08 -3.01 6.31
N ALA A 61 13.52 -2.95 5.07
CA ALA A 61 12.68 -2.95 3.88
C ALA A 61 13.08 -4.13 2.99
N VAL A 62 12.16 -4.61 2.19
CA VAL A 62 12.38 -5.70 1.22
C VAL A 62 11.78 -5.25 -0.11
N GLY A 63 12.63 -5.17 -1.13
CA GLY A 63 12.22 -4.85 -2.49
C GLY A 63 11.45 -6.03 -3.12
N VAL A 64 10.31 -5.72 -3.72
CA VAL A 64 9.46 -6.68 -4.44
C VAL A 64 9.04 -6.09 -5.78
N ALA A 65 8.40 -6.88 -6.64
CA ALA A 65 8.08 -6.46 -7.99
C ALA A 65 7.01 -5.33 -8.03
N ASN A 66 6.02 -5.39 -7.15
CA ASN A 66 4.90 -4.45 -7.09
C ASN A 66 4.15 -4.56 -5.74
N GLY A 67 3.18 -3.65 -5.50
CA GLY A 67 2.40 -3.62 -4.27
C GLY A 67 1.50 -4.86 -4.07
N THR A 68 0.97 -5.44 -5.13
CA THR A 68 0.16 -6.68 -5.03
C THR A 68 1.00 -7.84 -4.49
N ASP A 69 2.20 -8.01 -5.03
CA ASP A 69 3.14 -9.03 -4.55
C ASP A 69 3.57 -8.74 -3.10
N ALA A 70 3.78 -7.46 -2.74
CA ALA A 70 4.10 -7.07 -1.37
C ALA A 70 3.02 -7.56 -0.40
N LEU A 71 1.75 -7.25 -0.65
CA LEU A 71 0.63 -7.67 0.19
C LEU A 71 0.51 -9.19 0.27
N ALA A 72 0.59 -9.89 -0.88
CA ALA A 72 0.52 -11.34 -0.91
C ALA A 72 1.68 -12.01 -0.13
N LEU A 73 2.90 -11.47 -0.24
CA LEU A 73 4.06 -11.98 0.48
C LEU A 73 3.97 -11.73 1.99
N ILE A 74 3.46 -10.56 2.40
CA ILE A 74 3.23 -10.25 3.83
C ILE A 74 2.19 -11.22 4.40
N LEU A 75 1.06 -11.43 3.70
CA LEU A 75 0.03 -12.37 4.14
C LEU A 75 0.60 -13.79 4.30
N ARG A 76 1.37 -14.27 3.32
CA ARG A 76 2.05 -15.57 3.41
C ARG A 76 3.06 -15.62 4.56
N GLY A 77 3.82 -14.56 4.76
CA GLY A 77 4.79 -14.44 5.87
C GLY A 77 4.14 -14.49 7.24
N LEU A 78 2.89 -14.05 7.36
CA LEU A 78 2.04 -14.15 8.56
C LEU A 78 1.32 -15.51 8.68
N GLY A 79 1.51 -16.43 7.72
CA GLY A 79 0.82 -17.73 7.69
C GLY A 79 -0.67 -17.61 7.35
N ILE A 80 -1.09 -16.54 6.65
CA ILE A 80 -2.47 -16.30 6.24
C ILE A 80 -2.69 -16.87 4.85
N GLY A 81 -3.75 -17.66 4.70
CA GLY A 81 -4.08 -18.36 3.46
C GLY A 81 -5.42 -19.06 3.55
N PRO A 82 -5.61 -20.25 2.93
CA PRO A 82 -6.86 -20.98 2.96
C PRO A 82 -7.38 -21.22 4.38
N GLY A 83 -8.66 -20.99 4.60
CA GLY A 83 -9.29 -21.08 5.92
C GLY A 83 -9.14 -19.85 6.80
N ALA A 84 -8.62 -18.75 6.27
CA ALA A 84 -8.58 -17.43 6.91
C ALA A 84 -9.36 -16.40 6.08
N ALA A 85 -9.83 -15.34 6.73
CA ALA A 85 -10.35 -14.14 6.09
C ALA A 85 -9.44 -12.94 6.38
N VAL A 86 -9.46 -11.96 5.48
CA VAL A 86 -8.73 -10.70 5.59
C VAL A 86 -9.69 -9.54 5.31
N ALA A 87 -9.83 -8.64 6.27
CA ALA A 87 -10.64 -7.43 6.09
C ALA A 87 -9.84 -6.35 5.34
N THR A 88 -10.48 -5.71 4.38
CA THR A 88 -9.93 -4.54 3.69
C THR A 88 -11.04 -3.56 3.36
N VAL A 89 -10.69 -2.34 2.97
CA VAL A 89 -11.68 -1.33 2.57
C VAL A 89 -12.28 -1.63 1.20
N SER A 90 -13.58 -1.35 1.01
CA SER A 90 -14.27 -1.53 -0.27
C SER A 90 -13.77 -0.58 -1.36
N HIS A 91 -13.33 0.63 -0.98
CA HIS A 91 -12.78 1.64 -1.87
C HIS A 91 -11.26 1.56 -1.91
N THR A 92 -10.75 0.69 -2.77
CA THR A 92 -9.31 0.48 -2.99
C THR A 92 -9.04 0.03 -4.43
N ALA A 93 -7.76 -0.06 -4.79
CA ALA A 93 -7.38 -0.73 -6.03
C ALA A 93 -7.72 -2.23 -5.95
N VAL A 94 -8.15 -2.83 -7.07
CA VAL A 94 -8.44 -4.28 -7.15
C VAL A 94 -7.26 -5.15 -6.68
N ALA A 95 -6.05 -4.61 -6.72
CA ALA A 95 -4.81 -5.24 -6.28
C ALA A 95 -4.86 -5.75 -4.84
N THR A 96 -5.52 -5.01 -3.93
CA THR A 96 -5.64 -5.40 -2.52
C THR A 96 -6.46 -6.69 -2.36
N VAL A 97 -7.62 -6.75 -3.02
CA VAL A 97 -8.47 -7.96 -3.03
C VAL A 97 -7.77 -9.12 -3.74
N ALA A 98 -7.15 -8.84 -4.90
CA ALA A 98 -6.41 -9.85 -5.65
C ALA A 98 -5.28 -10.47 -4.82
N ALA A 99 -4.53 -9.68 -4.03
CA ALA A 99 -3.49 -10.20 -3.14
C ALA A 99 -4.04 -11.16 -2.07
N ILE A 100 -5.21 -10.86 -1.52
CA ILE A 100 -5.90 -11.73 -0.54
C ILE A 100 -6.32 -13.04 -1.21
N GLU A 101 -6.91 -12.99 -2.40
CA GLU A 101 -7.33 -14.18 -3.15
C GLU A 101 -6.13 -15.01 -3.63
N MET A 102 -5.03 -14.38 -4.05
CA MET A 102 -3.79 -15.07 -4.46
C MET A 102 -3.19 -15.96 -3.37
N VAL A 103 -3.42 -15.64 -2.12
CA VAL A 103 -2.99 -16.50 -1.00
C VAL A 103 -4.05 -17.51 -0.57
N GLY A 104 -5.24 -17.49 -1.19
CA GLY A 104 -6.36 -18.38 -0.88
C GLY A 104 -7.17 -17.97 0.35
N ALA A 105 -6.99 -16.75 0.85
CA ALA A 105 -7.80 -16.19 1.92
C ALA A 105 -9.11 -15.58 1.36
N VAL A 106 -10.11 -15.39 2.23
CA VAL A 106 -11.39 -14.78 1.89
C VAL A 106 -11.35 -13.28 2.15
N PRO A 107 -11.55 -12.41 1.14
CA PRO A 107 -11.64 -10.96 1.37
C PRO A 107 -12.96 -10.60 2.06
N VAL A 108 -12.89 -9.70 3.05
CA VAL A 108 -14.03 -9.09 3.74
C VAL A 108 -13.97 -7.59 3.48
N LEU A 109 -14.98 -7.06 2.82
CA LEU A 109 -15.00 -5.65 2.46
C LEU A 109 -15.68 -4.84 3.58
N ILE A 110 -14.98 -3.85 4.08
CA ILE A 110 -15.45 -2.84 5.04
C ILE A 110 -15.75 -1.56 4.25
N ASP A 111 -16.84 -0.89 4.54
CA ASP A 111 -17.18 0.36 3.87
C ASP A 111 -16.27 1.51 4.29
N ILE A 112 -16.42 2.65 3.63
CA ILE A 112 -15.63 3.86 3.89
C ILE A 112 -16.31 4.75 4.92
N GLU A 113 -15.51 5.49 5.65
CA GLU A 113 -15.94 6.68 6.35
C GLU A 113 -16.12 7.80 5.32
N PRO A 114 -17.34 8.40 5.20
CA PRO A 114 -17.68 9.29 4.07
C PRO A 114 -16.86 10.57 3.95
N ARG A 115 -16.16 11.01 5.01
CA ARG A 115 -15.36 12.23 5.01
C ARG A 115 -13.93 11.99 4.54
N THR A 116 -13.39 10.81 4.83
CA THR A 116 -11.98 10.47 4.56
C THR A 116 -11.83 9.53 3.37
N TYR A 117 -12.89 8.81 3.00
CA TYR A 117 -12.89 7.75 1.99
C TYR A 117 -11.93 6.61 2.30
N THR A 118 -11.49 6.49 3.55
CA THR A 118 -10.71 5.36 4.05
C THR A 118 -11.60 4.41 4.85
N MET A 119 -11.08 3.25 5.26
CA MET A 119 -11.81 2.23 6.02
C MET A 119 -12.54 2.85 7.23
N ASP A 120 -13.83 2.55 7.39
CA ASP A 120 -14.62 2.95 8.55
C ASP A 120 -14.25 2.07 9.77
N PRO A 121 -13.65 2.65 10.83
CA PRO A 121 -13.28 1.88 12.02
C PRO A 121 -14.47 1.33 12.79
N ALA A 122 -15.62 2.00 12.73
CA ALA A 122 -16.82 1.57 13.45
C ALA A 122 -17.43 0.33 12.78
N GLU A 123 -17.50 0.30 11.45
CA GLU A 123 -17.92 -0.89 10.72
C GLU A 123 -16.94 -2.04 10.90
N LEU A 124 -15.63 -1.78 10.81
CA LEU A 124 -14.61 -2.79 11.09
C LEU A 124 -14.83 -3.41 12.48
N ALA A 125 -15.07 -2.59 13.50
CA ALA A 125 -15.33 -3.08 14.85
C ALA A 125 -16.58 -3.96 14.93
N ALA A 126 -17.67 -3.56 14.26
CA ALA A 126 -18.90 -4.33 14.20
C ALA A 126 -18.71 -5.70 13.52
N VAL A 127 -17.99 -5.72 12.41
CA VAL A 127 -17.71 -6.96 11.65
C VAL A 127 -16.78 -7.90 12.43
N LEU A 128 -15.75 -7.37 13.11
CA LEU A 128 -14.86 -8.18 13.94
C LEU A 128 -15.57 -8.76 15.16
N ALA A 129 -16.49 -8.00 15.77
CA ALA A 129 -17.26 -8.46 16.92
C ALA A 129 -18.34 -9.50 16.53
N ASN A 130 -18.94 -9.35 15.35
CA ASN A 130 -20.02 -10.21 14.86
C ASN A 130 -19.80 -10.57 13.38
N PRO A 131 -18.83 -11.44 13.08
CA PRO A 131 -18.54 -11.80 11.70
C PRO A 131 -19.71 -12.51 11.04
N PRO A 132 -19.94 -12.33 9.73
CA PRO A 132 -20.97 -13.03 8.98
C PRO A 132 -20.93 -14.55 9.19
N PRO A 133 -22.08 -15.23 9.29
CA PRO A 133 -22.12 -16.67 9.43
C PRO A 133 -21.37 -17.40 8.31
N GLY A 134 -20.54 -18.38 8.66
CA GLY A 134 -19.76 -19.18 7.70
C GLY A 134 -18.47 -18.51 7.22
N LEU A 135 -18.19 -17.28 7.63
CA LEU A 135 -16.92 -16.63 7.32
C LEU A 135 -15.79 -17.29 8.14
N PRO A 136 -14.64 -17.61 7.52
CA PRO A 136 -13.45 -18.01 8.25
C PRO A 136 -12.98 -16.91 9.23
N PRO A 137 -12.18 -17.24 10.26
CA PRO A 137 -11.64 -16.24 11.17
C PRO A 137 -10.88 -15.13 10.44
N ILE A 138 -11.18 -13.87 10.74
CA ILE A 138 -10.47 -12.71 10.22
C ILE A 138 -9.10 -12.65 10.91
N ARG A 139 -8.02 -12.85 10.15
CA ARG A 139 -6.65 -12.95 10.67
C ARG A 139 -5.81 -11.72 10.40
N ALA A 140 -6.23 -10.88 9.45
CA ALA A 140 -5.58 -9.61 9.18
C ALA A 140 -6.59 -8.55 8.74
N VAL A 141 -6.19 -7.29 8.90
CA VAL A 141 -6.86 -6.09 8.39
C VAL A 141 -5.88 -5.33 7.54
N ILE A 142 -6.29 -4.95 6.33
CA ILE A 142 -5.50 -4.14 5.40
C ILE A 142 -6.19 -2.77 5.23
N PRO A 143 -5.89 -1.76 6.06
CA PRO A 143 -6.27 -0.39 5.77
C PRO A 143 -5.46 0.13 4.59
N VAL A 144 -6.11 0.90 3.70
CA VAL A 144 -5.47 1.52 2.54
C VAL A 144 -5.49 3.03 2.69
N HIS A 145 -4.34 3.66 2.55
CA HIS A 145 -4.19 5.12 2.62
C HIS A 145 -4.37 5.73 1.22
N LEU A 146 -5.60 5.64 0.73
CA LEU A 146 -5.92 5.99 -0.66
C LEU A 146 -5.73 7.49 -0.90
N TYR A 147 -5.18 7.85 -2.05
CA TYR A 147 -4.90 9.22 -2.48
C TYR A 147 -3.99 10.02 -1.52
N GLY A 148 -3.23 9.33 -0.67
CA GLY A 148 -2.37 9.98 0.33
C GLY A 148 -3.08 10.36 1.63
N GLN A 149 -4.39 10.04 1.76
CA GLN A 149 -5.15 10.26 2.99
C GLN A 149 -4.94 9.08 3.95
N PRO A 150 -4.32 9.30 5.13
CA PRO A 150 -4.17 8.25 6.13
C PRO A 150 -5.52 7.76 6.65
N ALA A 151 -5.67 6.44 6.78
CA ALA A 151 -6.77 5.84 7.53
C ALA A 151 -6.61 6.08 9.04
N ALA A 152 -7.64 5.82 9.82
CA ALA A 152 -7.62 5.93 11.29
C ALA A 152 -6.82 4.77 11.93
N VAL A 153 -5.52 4.68 11.59
CA VAL A 153 -4.65 3.53 11.90
C VAL A 153 -4.60 3.19 13.37
N ALA A 154 -4.49 4.19 14.25
CA ALA A 154 -4.42 3.96 15.69
C ALA A 154 -5.68 3.23 16.23
N GLU A 155 -6.85 3.57 15.68
CA GLU A 155 -8.11 2.93 16.03
C GLU A 155 -8.22 1.54 15.44
N ILE A 156 -7.85 1.38 14.17
CA ILE A 156 -7.82 0.10 13.45
C ILE A 156 -6.88 -0.89 14.15
N ILE A 157 -5.67 -0.47 14.53
CA ILE A 157 -4.70 -1.31 15.27
C ILE A 157 -5.29 -1.78 16.59
N ARG A 158 -5.89 -0.87 17.36
CA ARG A 158 -6.50 -1.21 18.65
C ARG A 158 -7.62 -2.22 18.49
N THR A 159 -8.52 -2.00 17.52
CA THR A 159 -9.66 -2.86 17.24
C THR A 159 -9.22 -4.23 16.73
N ALA A 160 -8.35 -4.27 15.72
CA ALA A 160 -7.83 -5.52 15.17
C ALA A 160 -7.07 -6.33 16.23
N GLY A 161 -6.21 -5.67 17.02
CA GLY A 161 -5.44 -6.31 18.09
C GLY A 161 -6.31 -6.95 19.17
N ALA A 162 -7.44 -6.33 19.55
CA ALA A 162 -8.41 -6.90 20.49
C ALA A 162 -9.04 -8.22 19.98
N HIS A 163 -9.04 -8.44 18.66
CA HIS A 163 -9.55 -9.66 18.02
C HIS A 163 -8.45 -10.59 17.49
N GLY A 164 -7.18 -10.31 17.80
CA GLY A 164 -6.05 -11.14 17.38
C GLY A 164 -5.75 -11.09 15.88
N ALA A 165 -6.19 -10.05 15.18
CA ALA A 165 -5.91 -9.82 13.78
C ALA A 165 -4.68 -8.92 13.61
N ALA A 166 -3.79 -9.28 12.67
CA ALA A 166 -2.65 -8.44 12.29
C ALA A 166 -3.11 -7.23 11.46
N VAL A 167 -2.39 -6.11 11.53
CA VAL A 167 -2.64 -4.96 10.65
C VAL A 167 -1.50 -4.84 9.65
N ILE A 168 -1.85 -4.68 8.36
CA ILE A 168 -0.95 -4.49 7.24
C ILE A 168 -1.37 -3.19 6.56
N GLU A 169 -0.55 -2.14 6.67
CA GLU A 169 -0.85 -0.86 6.04
C GLU A 169 -0.48 -0.86 4.56
N ASP A 170 -1.46 -0.59 3.68
CA ASP A 170 -1.19 -0.34 2.26
C ASP A 170 -0.92 1.15 2.04
N CYS A 171 0.36 1.48 1.95
CA CYS A 171 0.89 2.83 1.76
C CYS A 171 1.26 3.13 0.29
N SER A 172 0.76 2.36 -0.68
CA SER A 172 1.13 2.49 -2.10
C SER A 172 0.93 3.90 -2.67
N GLN A 173 0.05 4.72 -2.08
CA GLN A 173 -0.25 6.08 -2.50
C GLN A 173 0.07 7.14 -1.43
N SER A 174 0.68 6.78 -0.31
CA SER A 174 0.82 7.66 0.86
C SER A 174 2.26 7.81 1.37
N HIS A 175 3.24 7.67 0.49
CA HIS A 175 4.65 7.84 0.87
C HIS A 175 4.90 9.20 1.48
N GLY A 176 5.40 9.23 2.74
CA GLY A 176 5.67 10.45 3.48
C GLY A 176 4.45 11.09 4.15
N ALA A 177 3.27 10.51 4.07
CA ALA A 177 2.13 10.95 4.86
C ALA A 177 2.39 10.68 6.35
N LEU A 178 1.96 11.61 7.21
CA LEU A 178 2.10 11.53 8.66
C LEU A 178 0.71 11.53 9.31
N ILE A 179 0.61 10.85 10.46
CA ILE A 179 -0.60 10.77 11.29
C ILE A 179 -0.35 11.51 12.59
#